data_e97fe14f54ce7eefcc4cdd4ab2aa0ae4
#
_entry.id   e97fe14f54ce7eefcc4cdd4ab2aa0ae4
#
_cell.length_a   1.000
_cell.length_b   1.000
_cell.length_c   1.000
_cell.angle_alpha   90.00
_cell.angle_beta   90.00
_cell.angle_gamma   90.00
#
_symmetry.space_group_name_H-M   'P 1'
#
loop_
_entity.id
_entity.type
_entity.pdbx_description
1 polymer ?
#
loop_
_entity_poly.entity_id
_entity_poly.type
_entity_poly.pdbx_seq_one_letter_code
_entity_poly.pdbx_strand_id
1 'polypeptide(L)'
;MKNVLKLIGIYALIYIIYSVIFVALFHTPLLKGMEVLMYRGIVFIIITGILSAVTMAVVRHFWNFVSIRDIIMVFVIFCCVNMVLFTLIPVTVERSVSVFMLSYMDENSDRSFTEDDVQQIFTDKYVKDYGAFEKRFEEQIATGTLKDNGDGTYSITPAGRKIVTMFRTVSDWFNTDKRLVYPNEN
;
A
#
# COMPACT_ATOMS: atom_id res chain seq x y z
N MET A 1 20.68 28.47 -15.92
CA MET A 1 19.68 28.67 -14.84
C MET A 1 18.23 28.61 -15.33
N LYS A 2 17.80 29.42 -16.33
CA LYS A 2 16.39 29.43 -16.81
C LYS A 2 15.85 28.06 -17.26
N ASN A 3 16.64 27.26 -17.98
CA ASN A 3 16.20 25.92 -18.47
C ASN A 3 16.08 24.90 -17.31
N VAL A 4 16.92 25.00 -16.27
CA VAL A 4 16.82 24.11 -15.11
C VAL A 4 15.54 24.38 -14.33
N LEU A 5 15.19 25.65 -14.09
CA LEU A 5 13.95 26.03 -13.42
C LEU A 5 12.71 25.60 -14.23
N LYS A 6 12.74 25.74 -15.57
CA LYS A 6 11.67 25.23 -16.43
C LYS A 6 11.55 23.71 -16.33
N LEU A 7 12.67 22.99 -16.34
CA LEU A 7 12.68 21.54 -16.23
C LEU A 7 12.10 21.07 -14.89
N ILE A 8 12.50 21.69 -13.78
CA ILE A 8 11.93 21.40 -12.45
C ILE A 8 10.42 21.65 -12.45
N GLY A 9 9.96 22.76 -13.04
CA GLY A 9 8.53 23.07 -13.14
C GLY A 9 7.75 22.01 -13.94
N ILE A 10 8.33 21.49 -15.03
CA ILE A 10 7.73 20.41 -15.82
C ILE A 10 7.64 19.11 -15.01
N TYR A 11 8.71 18.72 -14.32
CA TYR A 11 8.70 17.55 -13.45
C TYR A 11 7.61 17.66 -12.38
N ALA A 12 7.55 18.81 -11.68
CA ALA A 12 6.55 19.04 -10.65
C ALA A 12 5.12 18.99 -11.21
N LEU A 13 4.88 19.61 -12.36
CA LEU A 13 3.56 19.62 -12.99
C LEU A 13 3.12 18.21 -13.41
N ILE A 14 3.99 17.46 -14.11
CA ILE A 14 3.72 16.09 -14.52
C ILE A 14 3.46 15.22 -13.27
N TYR A 15 4.32 15.34 -12.25
CA TYR A 15 4.17 14.59 -11.00
C TYR A 15 2.81 14.85 -10.35
N ILE A 16 2.41 16.11 -10.17
CA ILE A 16 1.15 16.47 -9.53
C ILE A 16 -0.04 15.94 -10.35
N ILE A 17 -0.06 16.18 -11.67
CA ILE A 17 -1.16 15.73 -12.53
C ILE A 17 -1.34 14.22 -12.44
N TYR A 18 -0.26 13.45 -12.61
CA TYR A 18 -0.37 11.99 -12.61
C TYR A 18 -0.59 11.40 -11.22
N SER A 19 -0.15 12.08 -10.15
CA SER A 19 -0.51 11.68 -8.78
C SER A 19 -2.00 11.90 -8.50
N VAL A 20 -2.60 12.98 -9.00
CA VAL A 20 -4.06 13.20 -8.92
C VAL A 20 -4.80 12.12 -9.73
N ILE A 21 -4.34 11.80 -10.95
CA ILE A 21 -4.92 10.73 -11.76
C ILE A 21 -4.80 9.38 -11.04
N PHE A 22 -3.64 9.07 -10.44
CA PHE A 22 -3.43 7.87 -9.65
C PHE A 22 -4.47 7.73 -8.54
N VAL A 23 -4.70 8.78 -7.75
CA VAL A 23 -5.72 8.78 -6.69
C VAL A 23 -7.12 8.64 -7.29
N ALA A 24 -7.43 9.34 -8.37
CA ALA A 24 -8.74 9.28 -9.03
C ALA A 24 -9.08 7.88 -9.56
N LEU A 25 -8.10 7.09 -9.97
CA LEU A 25 -8.30 5.72 -10.44
C LEU A 25 -8.91 4.80 -9.37
N PHE A 26 -8.66 5.05 -8.07
CA PHE A 26 -9.27 4.28 -6.98
C PHE A 26 -10.78 4.51 -6.87
N HIS A 27 -11.30 5.64 -7.36
CA HIS A 27 -12.73 5.95 -7.40
C HIS A 27 -13.45 5.37 -8.63
N THR A 28 -12.70 4.69 -9.51
CA THR A 28 -13.26 4.01 -10.70
C THR A 28 -13.53 2.53 -10.43
N PRO A 29 -14.38 1.86 -11.24
CA PRO A 29 -14.55 0.41 -11.15
C PRO A 29 -13.34 -0.40 -11.65
N LEU A 30 -12.31 0.27 -12.16
CA LEU A 30 -11.14 -0.37 -12.75
C LEU A 30 -10.41 -1.22 -11.69
N LEU A 31 -10.13 -2.48 -12.03
CA LEU A 31 -9.44 -3.45 -11.16
C LEU A 31 -10.12 -3.67 -9.78
N LYS A 32 -11.42 -3.42 -9.64
CA LYS A 32 -12.16 -3.70 -8.39
C LYS A 32 -12.11 -5.17 -7.97
N GLY A 33 -11.93 -6.10 -8.91
CA GLY A 33 -11.75 -7.52 -8.62
C GLY A 33 -10.39 -7.89 -8.02
N MET A 34 -9.46 -6.94 -7.89
CA MET A 34 -8.22 -7.14 -7.12
C MET A 34 -8.50 -6.87 -5.64
N GLU A 35 -8.69 -7.92 -4.87
CA GLU A 35 -9.05 -7.86 -3.45
C GLU A 35 -7.98 -7.17 -2.59
N VAL A 36 -6.70 -7.36 -2.95
CA VAL A 36 -5.57 -6.78 -2.21
C VAL A 36 -5.30 -5.37 -2.71
N LEU A 37 -5.61 -4.35 -1.88
CA LEU A 37 -5.39 -2.93 -2.17
C LEU A 37 -3.96 -2.65 -2.67
N MET A 38 -2.97 -3.28 -2.05
CA MET A 38 -1.55 -3.11 -2.40
C MET A 38 -1.27 -3.45 -3.86
N TYR A 39 -1.81 -4.58 -4.37
CA TYR A 39 -1.57 -5.00 -5.74
C TYR A 39 -2.26 -4.07 -6.74
N ARG A 40 -3.49 -3.66 -6.44
CA ARG A 40 -4.22 -2.67 -7.24
C ARG A 40 -3.45 -1.35 -7.34
N GLY A 41 -2.90 -0.87 -6.21
CA GLY A 41 -2.09 0.33 -6.17
C GLY A 41 -0.81 0.23 -6.98
N ILE A 42 -0.07 -0.89 -6.91
CA ILE A 42 1.14 -1.13 -7.72
C ILE A 42 0.81 -1.03 -9.21
N VAL A 43 -0.26 -1.67 -9.67
CA VAL A 43 -0.66 -1.62 -11.08
C VAL A 43 -0.99 -0.19 -11.50
N PHE A 44 -1.73 0.57 -10.70
CA PHE A 44 -2.06 1.97 -10.99
C PHE A 44 -0.82 2.87 -11.00
N ILE A 45 0.14 2.67 -10.09
CA ILE A 45 1.42 3.41 -10.09
C ILE A 45 2.20 3.15 -11.37
N ILE A 46 2.28 1.88 -11.83
CA ILE A 46 2.98 1.53 -13.06
C ILE A 46 2.30 2.18 -14.27
N ILE A 47 0.97 2.07 -14.40
CA ILE A 47 0.22 2.66 -15.52
C ILE A 47 0.41 4.17 -15.56
N THR A 48 0.19 4.87 -14.46
CA THR A 48 0.32 6.33 -14.38
C THR A 48 1.77 6.79 -14.52
N GLY A 49 2.72 5.99 -14.05
CA GLY A 49 4.16 6.21 -14.27
C GLY A 49 4.54 6.11 -15.76
N ILE A 50 4.05 5.11 -16.47
CA ILE A 50 4.26 4.98 -17.93
C ILE A 50 3.64 6.19 -18.65
N LEU A 51 2.43 6.58 -18.31
CA LEU A 51 1.77 7.75 -18.90
C LEU A 51 2.55 9.04 -18.63
N SER A 52 3.11 9.22 -17.45
CA SER A 52 3.98 10.35 -17.11
C SER A 52 5.25 10.38 -17.97
N ALA A 53 5.87 9.22 -18.22
CA ALA A 53 7.02 9.09 -19.10
C ALA A 53 6.67 9.39 -20.57
N VAL A 54 5.52 8.93 -21.05
CA VAL A 54 5.02 9.24 -22.41
C VAL A 54 4.79 10.73 -22.54
N THR A 55 4.17 11.39 -21.56
CA THR A 55 4.00 12.84 -21.55
C THR A 55 5.34 13.57 -21.61
N MET A 56 6.34 13.12 -20.84
CA MET A 56 7.68 13.70 -20.88
C MET A 56 8.37 13.49 -22.26
N ALA A 57 8.12 12.35 -22.91
CA ALA A 57 8.61 12.10 -24.29
C ALA A 57 7.97 13.07 -25.31
N VAL A 58 6.68 13.36 -25.15
CA VAL A 58 5.99 14.36 -25.98
C VAL A 58 6.57 15.75 -25.71
N VAL A 59 6.76 16.14 -24.46
CA VAL A 59 7.39 17.41 -24.08
C VAL A 59 8.79 17.54 -24.72
N ARG A 60 9.57 16.46 -24.71
CA ARG A 60 10.88 16.43 -25.38
C ARG A 60 10.80 16.71 -26.88
N HIS A 61 9.73 16.28 -27.56
CA HIS A 61 9.57 16.55 -29.00
C HIS A 61 9.48 18.05 -29.29
N PHE A 62 8.87 18.83 -28.38
CA PHE A 62 8.71 20.28 -28.55
C PHE A 62 9.85 21.09 -27.92
N TRP A 63 10.61 20.52 -26.97
CA TRP A 63 11.61 21.25 -26.19
C TRP A 63 12.96 20.54 -26.14
N ASN A 64 13.92 21.00 -26.94
CA ASN A 64 15.25 20.40 -27.11
C ASN A 64 16.11 20.34 -25.84
N PHE A 65 15.74 21.02 -24.76
CA PHE A 65 16.46 20.96 -23.49
C PHE A 65 16.08 19.74 -22.64
N VAL A 66 15.02 19.01 -23.00
CA VAL A 66 14.60 17.78 -22.36
C VAL A 66 15.34 16.59 -22.97
N SER A 67 15.98 15.79 -22.16
CA SER A 67 16.80 14.65 -22.60
C SER A 67 16.05 13.31 -22.45
N ILE A 68 16.61 12.22 -23.00
CA ILE A 68 16.08 10.85 -22.75
C ILE A 68 16.16 10.49 -21.26
N ARG A 69 17.20 10.97 -20.55
CA ARG A 69 17.33 10.76 -19.10
C ARG A 69 16.15 11.33 -18.34
N ASP A 70 15.61 12.45 -18.77
CA ASP A 70 14.47 13.10 -18.12
C ASP A 70 13.20 12.24 -18.21
N ILE A 71 13.01 11.51 -19.29
CA ILE A 71 11.88 10.57 -19.45
C ILE A 71 12.00 9.41 -18.44
N ILE A 72 13.19 8.83 -18.30
CA ILE A 72 13.44 7.76 -17.34
C ILE A 72 13.29 8.29 -15.92
N MET A 73 13.86 9.46 -15.64
CA MET A 73 13.81 10.07 -14.29
C MET A 73 12.40 10.41 -13.85
N VAL A 74 11.53 10.94 -14.74
CA VAL A 74 10.11 11.20 -14.44
C VAL A 74 9.42 9.90 -14.02
N PHE A 75 9.61 8.81 -14.77
CA PHE A 75 9.03 7.51 -14.45
C PHE A 75 9.51 7.01 -13.08
N VAL A 76 10.83 6.99 -12.86
CA VAL A 76 11.44 6.48 -11.62
C VAL A 76 10.99 7.30 -10.41
N ILE A 77 11.09 8.62 -10.49
CA ILE A 77 10.68 9.52 -9.39
C ILE A 77 9.19 9.33 -9.09
N PHE A 78 8.34 9.30 -10.14
CA PHE A 78 6.90 9.11 -9.97
C PHE A 78 6.59 7.79 -9.26
N CYS A 79 7.15 6.68 -9.75
CA CYS A 79 6.91 5.35 -9.16
C CYS A 79 7.45 5.27 -7.72
N CYS A 80 8.68 5.72 -7.48
CA CYS A 80 9.28 5.64 -6.14
C CYS A 80 8.52 6.46 -5.11
N VAL A 81 8.22 7.74 -5.42
CA VAL A 81 7.54 8.62 -4.46
C VAL A 81 6.11 8.16 -4.21
N ASN A 82 5.33 7.83 -5.27
CA ASN A 82 3.96 7.34 -5.07
C ASN A 82 3.93 5.97 -4.39
N MET A 83 4.91 5.08 -4.62
CA MET A 83 5.00 3.81 -3.90
C MET A 83 5.22 4.05 -2.40
N VAL A 84 6.15 4.93 -2.02
CA VAL A 84 6.40 5.26 -0.61
C VAL A 84 5.15 5.89 0.03
N LEU A 85 4.55 6.90 -0.61
CA LEU A 85 3.35 7.55 -0.09
C LEU A 85 2.18 6.58 0.02
N PHE A 86 1.97 5.72 -0.99
CA PHE A 86 0.89 4.75 -1.01
C PHE A 86 1.04 3.70 0.09
N THR A 87 2.25 3.18 0.30
CA THR A 87 2.49 2.19 1.36
C THR A 87 2.42 2.79 2.77
N LEU A 88 2.92 4.00 2.96
CA LEU A 88 2.92 4.65 4.28
C LEU A 88 1.56 5.22 4.69
N ILE A 89 0.70 5.62 3.76
CA ILE A 89 -0.55 6.30 4.08
C ILE A 89 -1.76 5.38 3.80
N PRO A 90 -2.24 5.16 2.56
CA PRO A 90 -3.46 4.40 2.34
C PRO A 90 -3.40 2.96 2.86
N VAL A 91 -2.28 2.26 2.62
CA VAL A 91 -2.12 0.87 3.08
C VAL A 91 -2.06 0.79 4.61
N THR A 92 -1.44 1.77 5.25
CA THR A 92 -1.43 1.85 6.72
C THR A 92 -2.82 2.11 7.27
N VAL A 93 -3.58 3.06 6.70
CA VAL A 93 -4.96 3.33 7.12
C VAL A 93 -5.82 2.07 7.03
N GLU A 94 -5.70 1.29 5.94
CA GLU A 94 -6.49 0.07 5.76
C GLU A 94 -6.13 -1.06 6.74
N ARG A 95 -4.90 -1.07 7.27
CA ARG A 95 -4.36 -2.18 8.08
C ARG A 95 -4.08 -1.83 9.53
N SER A 96 -4.27 -0.58 9.93
CA SER A 96 -3.85 -0.12 11.25
C SER A 96 -4.92 -0.28 12.31
N VAL A 97 -4.61 -1.08 13.31
CA VAL A 97 -5.37 -1.16 14.57
C VAL A 97 -5.46 0.20 15.24
N SER A 98 -4.35 0.96 15.24
CA SER A 98 -4.29 2.29 15.86
C SER A 98 -5.22 3.30 15.20
N VAL A 99 -5.35 3.26 13.87
CA VAL A 99 -6.29 4.13 13.14
C VAL A 99 -7.72 3.82 13.56
N PHE A 100 -8.09 2.54 13.61
CA PHE A 100 -9.42 2.13 14.08
C PHE A 100 -9.70 2.61 15.51
N MET A 101 -8.77 2.36 16.44
CA MET A 101 -8.92 2.74 17.85
C MET A 101 -9.11 4.25 18.00
N LEU A 102 -8.23 5.05 17.39
CA LEU A 102 -8.30 6.51 17.48
C LEU A 102 -9.58 7.06 16.84
N SER A 103 -9.98 6.55 15.68
CA SER A 103 -11.22 6.96 15.01
C SER A 103 -12.45 6.62 15.85
N TYR A 104 -12.48 5.44 16.46
CA TYR A 104 -13.59 5.05 17.34
C TYR A 104 -13.69 5.95 18.58
N MET A 105 -12.56 6.30 19.20
CA MET A 105 -12.53 7.19 20.37
C MET A 105 -12.90 8.63 19.98
N ASP A 106 -12.52 9.10 18.79
CA ASP A 106 -12.89 10.41 18.28
C ASP A 106 -14.41 10.52 18.02
N GLU A 107 -14.99 9.51 17.38
CA GLU A 107 -16.45 9.44 17.14
C GLU A 107 -17.29 9.33 18.42
N ASN A 108 -16.69 8.91 19.53
CA ASN A 108 -17.34 8.77 20.84
C ASN A 108 -16.64 9.63 21.91
N SER A 109 -16.21 10.82 21.54
CA SER A 109 -15.42 11.73 22.38
C SER A 109 -16.19 12.34 23.57
N ASP A 110 -17.48 12.08 23.67
CA ASP A 110 -18.36 12.44 24.79
C ASP A 110 -18.13 11.60 26.06
N ARG A 111 -17.35 10.51 25.97
CA ARG A 111 -16.99 9.63 27.09
C ARG A 111 -15.49 9.32 27.13
N SER A 112 -15.05 8.86 28.32
CA SER A 112 -13.72 8.31 28.52
C SER A 112 -13.74 6.79 28.38
N PHE A 113 -12.59 6.20 28.01
CA PHE A 113 -12.41 4.76 27.81
C PHE A 113 -11.31 4.24 28.71
N THR A 114 -11.51 3.05 29.26
CA THR A 114 -10.44 2.26 29.88
C THR A 114 -9.72 1.46 28.81
N GLU A 115 -8.54 0.90 29.13
CA GLU A 115 -7.81 -0.01 28.24
C GLU A 115 -8.65 -1.24 27.88
N ASP A 116 -9.36 -1.80 28.87
CA ASP A 116 -10.24 -2.97 28.67
C ASP A 116 -11.42 -2.65 27.74
N ASP A 117 -12.03 -1.44 27.85
CA ASP A 117 -13.08 -1.01 26.92
C ASP A 117 -12.56 -1.00 25.48
N VAL A 118 -11.37 -0.43 25.28
CA VAL A 118 -10.77 -0.32 23.93
C VAL A 118 -10.43 -1.70 23.39
N GLN A 119 -9.89 -2.60 24.21
CA GLN A 119 -9.59 -3.99 23.82
C GLN A 119 -10.86 -4.76 23.44
N GLN A 120 -11.92 -4.62 24.21
CA GLN A 120 -13.20 -5.26 23.91
C GLN A 120 -13.81 -4.71 22.60
N ILE A 121 -13.81 -3.39 22.43
CA ILE A 121 -14.30 -2.73 21.21
C ILE A 121 -13.49 -3.20 19.98
N PHE A 122 -12.17 -3.29 20.10
CA PHE A 122 -11.34 -3.83 19.04
C PHE A 122 -11.73 -5.25 18.67
N THR A 123 -11.91 -6.11 19.67
CA THR A 123 -12.25 -7.52 19.43
C THR A 123 -13.64 -7.67 18.80
N ASP A 124 -14.63 -6.97 19.34
CA ASP A 124 -16.02 -7.15 18.92
C ASP A 124 -16.32 -6.39 17.63
N LYS A 125 -15.90 -5.12 17.48
CA LYS A 125 -16.18 -4.36 16.26
C LYS A 125 -15.19 -4.59 15.15
N TYR A 126 -13.88 -4.42 15.41
CA TYR A 126 -12.89 -4.50 14.34
C TYR A 126 -12.67 -5.93 13.86
N VAL A 127 -12.46 -6.85 14.80
CA VAL A 127 -12.20 -8.25 14.45
C VAL A 127 -13.47 -8.94 13.96
N LYS A 128 -14.57 -8.91 14.74
CA LYS A 128 -15.79 -9.67 14.43
C LYS A 128 -16.74 -8.94 13.48
N ASP A 129 -17.25 -7.73 13.86
CA ASP A 129 -18.30 -7.06 13.09
C ASP A 129 -17.81 -6.57 11.73
N TYR A 130 -16.59 -6.02 11.65
CA TYR A 130 -16.00 -5.55 10.39
C TYR A 130 -15.31 -6.67 9.60
N GLY A 131 -15.20 -7.87 10.17
CA GLY A 131 -14.57 -9.02 9.51
C GLY A 131 -13.11 -8.78 9.16
N ALA A 132 -12.36 -8.02 10.00
CA ALA A 132 -10.99 -7.66 9.68
C ALA A 132 -10.08 -8.89 9.63
N PHE A 133 -10.34 -9.90 10.47
CA PHE A 133 -9.62 -11.17 10.43
C PHE A 133 -9.96 -11.95 9.17
N GLU A 134 -11.24 -12.11 8.86
CA GLU A 134 -11.75 -12.82 7.68
C GLU A 134 -11.15 -12.23 6.40
N LYS A 135 -11.18 -10.91 6.26
CA LYS A 135 -10.56 -10.22 5.12
C LYS A 135 -9.07 -10.55 4.97
N ARG A 136 -8.29 -10.52 6.07
CA ARG A 136 -6.86 -10.87 6.03
C ARG A 136 -6.64 -12.33 5.69
N PHE A 137 -7.49 -13.21 6.18
CA PHE A 137 -7.43 -14.62 5.91
C PHE A 137 -7.72 -14.94 4.43
N GLU A 138 -8.77 -14.34 3.88
CA GLU A 138 -9.12 -14.43 2.45
C GLU A 138 -8.00 -13.91 1.54
N GLU A 139 -7.37 -12.79 1.90
CA GLU A 139 -6.18 -12.28 1.19
C GLU A 139 -5.05 -13.32 1.14
N GLN A 140 -4.83 -14.11 2.20
CA GLN A 140 -3.79 -15.15 2.20
C GLN A 140 -4.15 -16.32 1.26
N ILE A 141 -5.43 -16.66 1.14
CA ILE A 141 -5.91 -17.65 0.19
C ILE A 141 -5.77 -17.12 -1.24
N ALA A 142 -6.25 -15.90 -1.50
CA ALA A 142 -6.19 -15.24 -2.80
C ALA A 142 -4.75 -15.07 -3.32
N THR A 143 -3.79 -14.85 -2.41
CA THR A 143 -2.37 -14.73 -2.76
C THR A 143 -1.64 -16.08 -2.84
N GLY A 144 -2.31 -17.19 -2.52
CA GLY A 144 -1.76 -18.53 -2.57
C GLY A 144 -0.74 -18.83 -1.45
N THR A 145 -0.71 -18.03 -0.40
CA THR A 145 0.12 -18.29 0.80
C THR A 145 -0.50 -19.31 1.74
N LEU A 146 -1.84 -19.37 1.74
CA LEU A 146 -2.63 -20.43 2.36
C LEU A 146 -3.37 -21.25 1.31
N LYS A 147 -3.64 -22.52 1.62
CA LYS A 147 -4.44 -23.44 0.82
C LYS A 147 -5.62 -23.92 1.66
N ASP A 148 -6.83 -23.85 1.08
CA ASP A 148 -8.00 -24.57 1.59
C ASP A 148 -7.86 -26.07 1.27
N ASN A 149 -8.00 -26.92 2.28
CA ASN A 149 -7.91 -28.36 2.15
C ASN A 149 -9.27 -29.01 1.77
N GLY A 150 -10.37 -28.23 1.77
CA GLY A 150 -11.71 -28.69 1.41
C GLY A 150 -12.49 -29.40 2.53
N ASP A 151 -11.92 -29.55 3.70
CA ASP A 151 -12.50 -30.15 4.91
C ASP A 151 -12.77 -29.14 6.03
N GLY A 152 -12.72 -27.84 5.70
CA GLY A 152 -12.82 -26.75 6.67
C GLY A 152 -11.49 -26.44 7.38
N THR A 153 -10.39 -27.06 6.96
CA THR A 153 -9.04 -26.75 7.45
C THR A 153 -8.20 -26.04 6.40
N TYR A 154 -7.15 -25.38 6.84
CA TYR A 154 -6.24 -24.62 5.97
C TYR A 154 -4.79 -24.97 6.30
N SER A 155 -3.93 -24.88 5.30
CA SER A 155 -2.50 -25.15 5.47
C SER A 155 -1.64 -24.10 4.77
N ILE A 156 -0.46 -23.83 5.36
CA ILE A 156 0.52 -22.94 4.73
C ILE A 156 1.18 -23.61 3.53
N THR A 157 1.25 -22.89 2.42
CA THR A 157 1.86 -23.38 1.17
C THR A 157 3.39 -23.20 1.17
N PRO A 158 4.12 -23.81 0.22
CA PRO A 158 5.54 -23.50 0.02
C PRO A 158 5.80 -22.00 -0.28
N ALA A 159 4.89 -21.32 -0.98
CA ALA A 159 4.96 -19.88 -1.22
C ALA A 159 4.82 -19.10 0.10
N GLY A 160 3.85 -19.46 0.94
CA GLY A 160 3.68 -18.88 2.27
C GLY A 160 4.92 -19.05 3.15
N ARG A 161 5.54 -20.26 3.17
CA ARG A 161 6.79 -20.49 3.92
C ARG A 161 7.95 -19.61 3.45
N LYS A 162 8.08 -19.37 2.13
CA LYS A 162 9.10 -18.45 1.60
C LYS A 162 8.89 -17.03 2.10
N ILE A 163 7.64 -16.56 2.14
CA ILE A 163 7.29 -15.23 2.67
C ILE A 163 7.61 -15.14 4.16
N VAL A 164 7.27 -16.16 4.97
CA VAL A 164 7.65 -16.20 6.38
C VAL A 164 9.16 -16.14 6.57
N THR A 165 9.92 -16.91 5.77
CA THR A 165 11.41 -16.86 5.80
C THR A 165 11.92 -15.46 5.48
N MET A 166 11.36 -14.80 4.47
CA MET A 166 11.69 -13.41 4.15
C MET A 166 11.40 -12.47 5.33
N PHE A 167 10.23 -12.57 5.95
CA PHE A 167 9.87 -11.73 7.10
C PHE A 167 10.80 -11.95 8.29
N ARG A 168 11.21 -13.19 8.57
CA ARG A 168 12.20 -13.53 9.61
C ARG A 168 13.54 -12.85 9.32
N THR A 169 14.02 -12.97 8.08
CA THR A 169 15.26 -12.31 7.65
C THR A 169 15.20 -10.79 7.81
N VAL A 170 14.10 -10.16 7.39
CA VAL A 170 13.89 -8.71 7.56
C VAL A 170 13.82 -8.36 9.05
N SER A 171 13.10 -9.15 9.86
CA SER A 171 13.04 -8.96 11.30
C SER A 171 14.43 -9.05 11.97
N ASP A 172 15.30 -9.94 11.48
CA ASP A 172 16.67 -10.05 11.97
C ASP A 172 17.53 -8.83 11.59
N TRP A 173 17.41 -8.34 10.34
CA TRP A 173 18.15 -7.17 9.88
C TRP A 173 17.78 -5.89 10.61
N PHE A 174 16.48 -5.70 10.89
CA PHE A 174 15.97 -4.46 11.49
C PHE A 174 15.71 -4.59 13.00
N ASN A 175 16.04 -5.75 13.61
CA ASN A 175 15.81 -6.04 15.01
C ASN A 175 14.38 -5.69 15.48
N THR A 176 13.39 -6.09 14.68
CA THR A 176 11.97 -5.89 15.02
C THR A 176 11.50 -6.86 16.09
N ASP A 177 10.29 -6.66 16.62
CA ASP A 177 9.71 -7.54 17.63
C ASP A 177 9.59 -8.99 17.09
N LYS A 178 10.33 -9.91 17.69
CA LYS A 178 10.43 -11.30 17.27
C LYS A 178 9.13 -12.07 17.45
N ARG A 179 8.27 -11.67 18.38
CA ARG A 179 6.97 -12.30 18.62
C ARG A 179 6.06 -12.30 17.39
N LEU A 180 6.24 -11.35 16.48
CA LEU A 180 5.47 -11.27 15.23
C LEU A 180 5.87 -12.34 14.21
N VAL A 181 7.10 -12.84 14.25
CA VAL A 181 7.63 -13.79 13.26
C VAL A 181 8.00 -15.15 13.85
N TYR A 182 8.08 -15.23 15.18
CA TYR A 182 8.32 -16.44 15.98
C TYR A 182 7.29 -16.52 17.12
N PRO A 183 5.98 -16.67 16.83
CA PRO A 183 4.92 -16.52 17.83
C PRO A 183 4.94 -17.60 18.94
N ASN A 184 5.68 -18.70 18.76
CA ASN A 184 5.81 -19.79 19.73
C ASN A 184 7.14 -19.74 20.50
N GLU A 185 8.02 -18.81 20.20
CA GLU A 185 9.27 -18.60 20.94
C GLU A 185 9.03 -17.46 21.95
N ASN A 186 8.91 -17.81 23.24
CA ASN A 186 8.81 -16.87 24.37
C ASN A 186 10.18 -16.52 24.90
#